data_d73b05ad02b03051e44206750a22cc9b
#
_entry.id   d73b05ad02b03051e44206750a22cc9b
#
_cell.length_a   1.000
_cell.length_b   1.000
_cell.length_c   1.000
_cell.angle_alpha   90.00
_cell.angle_beta   90.00
_cell.angle_gamma   90.00
#
_symmetry.space_group_name_H-M   'P 1'
#
loop_
_entity.id
_entity.type
_entity.pdbx_description
1 polymer ?
#
loop_
_entity_poly.entity_id
_entity_poly.type
_entity_poly.pdbx_seq_one_letter_code
_entity_poly.pdbx_strand_id
1 'polypeptide(L)'
;MHNQERSRRSGGARCLAAALLALGMAGAVQAQEQPDSKSGIGLSLGLGDHYQRAMLSYETPALWSYGFSGNWGRLDLVGEFGAGYWSADGSRDPSHMWQFSATPMFRWWTGERFYIEAGVGANLFSSTRFADKDISTAFQFGDHIGLGFLMTPSSRLGLRYSHFSNASIKRPNPGLNILQLNYTYQF
;
A
#
# COMPACT_ATOMS: atom_id res chain seq x y z
N MET A 1 17.26 43.87 40.51
CA MET A 1 17.93 42.57 40.69
C MET A 1 16.85 41.51 40.79
N HIS A 2 16.47 40.86 39.69
CA HIS A 2 15.86 39.52 39.72
C HIS A 2 15.98 38.95 38.32
N ASN A 3 16.87 37.97 38.23
CA ASN A 3 17.23 37.22 37.08
C ASN A 3 16.12 36.17 36.83
N GLN A 4 15.47 36.15 35.69
CA GLN A 4 14.59 35.09 35.27
C GLN A 4 15.23 34.33 34.10
N GLU A 5 15.84 33.23 34.43
CA GLU A 5 16.29 32.22 33.47
C GLU A 5 15.11 31.63 32.69
N ARG A 6 15.06 31.89 31.41
CA ARG A 6 14.16 31.18 30.48
C ARG A 6 14.77 29.85 30.13
N SER A 7 14.30 28.80 30.77
CA SER A 7 14.50 27.41 30.34
C SER A 7 13.98 27.19 28.92
N ARG A 8 14.89 27.04 27.97
CA ARG A 8 14.61 26.55 26.62
C ARG A 8 14.35 25.05 26.71
N ARG A 9 13.10 24.66 26.70
CA ARG A 9 12.72 23.28 26.45
C ARG A 9 12.87 22.99 24.95
N SER A 10 13.94 22.33 24.59
CA SER A 10 14.14 21.73 23.29
C SER A 10 13.16 20.57 23.14
N GLY A 11 12.07 20.78 22.40
CA GLY A 11 11.20 19.71 21.95
C GLY A 11 11.93 18.90 20.91
N GLY A 12 12.50 17.78 21.32
CA GLY A 12 13.09 16.82 20.39
C GLY A 12 12.01 16.26 19.48
N ALA A 13 12.08 16.62 18.22
CA ALA A 13 11.32 15.99 17.16
C ALA A 13 11.77 14.52 17.08
N ARG A 14 10.93 13.63 17.59
CA ARG A 14 11.08 12.21 17.32
C ARG A 14 10.64 11.96 15.89
N CYS A 15 11.55 12.11 14.96
CA CYS A 15 11.43 11.53 13.62
C CYS A 15 11.46 10.01 13.80
N LEU A 16 10.29 9.38 13.78
CA LEU A 16 10.19 7.96 13.47
C LEU A 16 10.58 7.81 12.00
N ALA A 17 11.88 7.65 11.76
CA ALA A 17 12.39 7.17 10.51
C ALA A 17 11.84 5.74 10.34
N ALA A 18 10.88 5.57 9.43
CA ALA A 18 10.56 4.28 8.89
C ALA A 18 11.82 3.81 8.15
N ALA A 19 12.66 3.07 8.83
CA ALA A 19 13.86 2.48 8.27
C ALA A 19 13.42 1.50 7.18
N LEU A 20 13.78 1.78 5.94
CA LEU A 20 13.87 0.82 4.88
C LEU A 20 14.83 -0.29 5.33
N LEU A 21 14.31 -1.37 5.87
CA LEU A 21 15.03 -2.61 6.07
C LEU A 21 15.14 -3.33 4.73
N ALA A 22 15.98 -2.79 3.84
CA ALA A 22 16.59 -3.53 2.75
C ALA A 22 17.83 -4.23 3.33
N LEU A 23 17.63 -5.25 4.14
CA LEU A 23 18.69 -6.11 4.60
C LEU A 23 18.67 -7.39 3.79
N GLY A 24 19.73 -7.58 3.02
CA GLY A 24 20.03 -8.82 2.33
C GLY A 24 20.06 -9.99 3.32
N MET A 25 19.07 -10.85 3.21
CA MET A 25 19.11 -12.18 3.78
C MET A 25 19.51 -13.16 2.68
N ALA A 26 20.81 -13.31 2.48
CA ALA A 26 21.35 -14.53 1.90
C ALA A 26 21.26 -15.62 2.97
N GLY A 27 20.17 -16.36 3.01
CA GLY A 27 19.93 -17.44 3.96
C GLY A 27 19.37 -18.66 3.24
N ALA A 28 20.03 -19.76 3.44
CA ALA A 28 19.78 -21.15 3.07
C ALA A 28 18.46 -21.46 2.37
N VAL A 29 18.56 -21.84 1.10
CA VAL A 29 17.46 -22.46 0.33
C VAL A 29 17.20 -23.84 0.90
N GLN A 30 16.15 -23.96 1.71
CA GLN A 30 15.54 -25.28 2.01
C GLN A 30 14.43 -25.52 0.99
N ALA A 31 14.30 -26.78 0.59
CA ALA A 31 13.33 -27.24 -0.41
C ALA A 31 11.90 -26.71 -0.10
N GLN A 32 11.39 -25.88 -0.99
CA GLN A 32 10.18 -25.10 -0.78
C GLN A 32 9.12 -25.46 -1.81
N GLU A 33 7.88 -25.44 -1.35
CA GLU A 33 6.75 -25.23 -2.25
C GLU A 33 7.10 -24.10 -3.21
N GLN A 34 6.93 -24.35 -4.51
CA GLN A 34 7.31 -23.39 -5.54
C GLN A 34 6.62 -22.05 -5.30
N PRO A 35 7.37 -20.95 -5.36
CA PRO A 35 6.78 -19.62 -5.28
C PRO A 35 5.71 -19.47 -6.35
N ASP A 36 4.72 -18.62 -6.10
CA ASP A 36 3.71 -18.28 -7.10
C ASP A 36 4.41 -17.68 -8.34
N SER A 37 4.57 -18.50 -9.36
CA SER A 37 5.26 -18.15 -10.60
C SER A 37 4.40 -17.35 -11.57
N LYS A 38 3.14 -17.06 -11.18
CA LYS A 38 2.16 -16.38 -12.03
C LYS A 38 2.22 -14.89 -11.88
N SER A 39 2.10 -14.20 -13.01
CA SER A 39 1.75 -12.78 -13.05
C SER A 39 0.25 -12.62 -12.84
N GLY A 40 -0.19 -11.39 -12.53
CA GLY A 40 -1.59 -11.09 -12.37
C GLY A 40 -2.00 -9.75 -12.98
N ILE A 41 -3.25 -9.67 -13.42
CA ILE A 41 -3.92 -8.42 -13.74
C ILE A 41 -5.05 -8.23 -12.75
N GLY A 42 -5.06 -7.09 -12.07
CA GLY A 42 -6.01 -6.73 -11.03
C GLY A 42 -6.95 -5.61 -11.44
N LEU A 43 -8.18 -5.69 -10.97
CA LEU A 43 -9.13 -4.59 -10.94
C LEU A 43 -9.51 -4.33 -9.48
N SER A 44 -9.36 -3.07 -9.05
CA SER A 44 -9.77 -2.64 -7.71
C SER A 44 -10.82 -1.57 -7.79
N LEU A 45 -11.89 -1.71 -7.02
CA LEU A 45 -12.91 -0.70 -6.81
C LEU A 45 -12.93 -0.32 -5.34
N GLY A 46 -12.83 0.96 -5.05
CA GLY A 46 -12.70 1.45 -3.69
C GLY A 46 -13.59 2.65 -3.39
N LEU A 47 -13.95 2.76 -2.11
CA LEU A 47 -14.75 3.85 -1.55
C LEU A 47 -13.99 4.52 -0.42
N GLY A 48 -13.97 5.84 -0.44
CA GLY A 48 -13.41 6.69 0.61
C GLY A 48 -14.43 7.68 1.15
N ASP A 49 -13.94 8.69 1.86
CA ASP A 49 -14.77 9.76 2.41
C ASP A 49 -15.18 10.74 1.30
N HIS A 50 -16.37 10.52 0.72
CA HIS A 50 -16.94 11.28 -0.40
C HIS A 50 -16.15 11.18 -1.72
N TYR A 51 -15.49 10.07 -1.96
CA TYR A 51 -14.82 9.77 -3.23
C TYR A 51 -14.70 8.27 -3.44
N GLN A 52 -14.47 7.91 -4.68
CA GLN A 52 -14.33 6.53 -5.15
C GLN A 52 -13.11 6.41 -6.05
N ARG A 53 -12.61 5.18 -6.23
CA ARG A 53 -11.50 4.87 -7.11
C ARG A 53 -11.75 3.59 -7.90
N ALA A 54 -11.43 3.62 -9.17
CA ALA A 54 -11.21 2.42 -9.97
C ALA A 54 -9.73 2.34 -10.36
N MET A 55 -9.11 1.16 -10.27
CA MET A 55 -7.69 0.97 -10.54
C MET A 55 -7.44 -0.34 -11.26
N LEU A 56 -6.65 -0.29 -12.32
CA LEU A 56 -6.04 -1.46 -12.96
C LEU A 56 -4.63 -1.63 -12.43
N SER A 57 -4.23 -2.88 -12.15
CA SER A 57 -2.89 -3.20 -11.69
C SER A 57 -2.32 -4.42 -12.41
N TYR A 58 -1.00 -4.44 -12.50
CA TYR A 58 -0.19 -5.60 -12.85
C TYR A 58 0.55 -6.06 -11.61
N GLU A 59 0.52 -7.35 -11.35
CA GLU A 59 1.27 -8.01 -10.28
C GLU A 59 2.34 -8.91 -10.88
N THR A 60 3.57 -8.79 -10.38
CA THR A 60 4.67 -9.68 -10.77
C THR A 60 4.47 -11.07 -10.19
N PRO A 61 5.14 -12.10 -10.74
CA PRO A 61 5.39 -13.30 -9.97
C PRO A 61 6.05 -12.98 -8.63
N ALA A 62 6.03 -13.91 -7.69
CA ALA A 62 6.73 -13.73 -6.43
C ALA A 62 8.22 -13.46 -6.69
N LEU A 63 8.67 -12.28 -6.29
CA LEU A 63 10.06 -11.84 -6.39
C LEU A 63 10.92 -12.54 -5.33
N TRP A 64 10.29 -12.93 -4.24
CA TRP A 64 10.88 -13.64 -3.13
C TRP A 64 9.79 -14.40 -2.38
N SER A 65 10.13 -15.57 -1.82
CA SER A 65 9.23 -16.40 -1.02
C SER A 65 9.98 -17.03 0.13
N TYR A 66 9.28 -17.16 1.25
CA TYR A 66 9.78 -17.86 2.43
C TYR A 66 8.69 -18.76 3.01
N GLY A 67 8.95 -20.07 3.05
CA GLY A 67 8.09 -21.05 3.70
C GLY A 67 8.44 -21.17 5.17
N PHE A 68 7.47 -21.02 6.05
CA PHE A 68 7.65 -21.21 7.47
C PHE A 68 7.60 -22.72 7.80
N SER A 69 8.36 -23.14 8.82
CA SER A 69 8.29 -24.52 9.32
C SER A 69 6.92 -24.80 9.96
N GLY A 70 6.46 -26.06 9.89
CA GLY A 70 5.15 -26.44 10.39
C GLY A 70 4.00 -25.88 9.51
N ASN A 71 2.87 -25.57 10.12
CA ASN A 71 1.65 -25.12 9.42
C ASN A 71 1.51 -23.59 9.36
N TRP A 72 2.62 -22.85 9.43
CA TRP A 72 2.59 -21.38 9.43
C TRP A 72 2.50 -20.77 8.02
N GLY A 73 2.51 -21.62 6.99
CA GLY A 73 2.32 -21.19 5.62
C GLY A 73 3.55 -20.54 4.98
N ARG A 74 3.31 -19.60 4.05
CA ARG A 74 4.35 -19.00 3.21
C ARG A 74 4.17 -17.49 3.14
N LEU A 75 5.28 -16.75 3.15
CA LEU A 75 5.34 -15.30 2.91
C LEU A 75 5.95 -15.04 1.54
N ASP A 76 5.21 -14.38 0.67
CA ASP A 76 5.66 -13.94 -0.65
C ASP A 76 5.85 -12.43 -0.68
N LEU A 77 6.83 -11.97 -1.44
CA LEU A 77 6.99 -10.58 -1.85
C LEU A 77 6.66 -10.48 -3.34
N VAL A 78 5.69 -9.65 -3.69
CA VAL A 78 5.32 -9.37 -5.09
C VAL A 78 5.43 -7.86 -5.36
N GLY A 79 5.65 -7.48 -6.63
CA GLY A 79 5.56 -6.10 -7.08
C GLY A 79 4.16 -5.84 -7.64
N GLU A 80 3.48 -4.80 -7.18
CA GLU A 80 2.21 -4.34 -7.74
C GLU A 80 2.39 -2.97 -8.38
N PHE A 81 2.05 -2.84 -9.66
CA PHE A 81 2.08 -1.59 -10.43
C PHE A 81 0.68 -1.25 -10.89
N GLY A 82 0.23 -0.01 -10.70
CA GLY A 82 -1.14 0.33 -10.98
C GLY A 82 -1.36 1.72 -11.57
N ALA A 83 -2.47 1.84 -12.31
CA ALA A 83 -3.03 3.11 -12.77
C ALA A 83 -4.47 3.21 -12.29
N GLY A 84 -4.79 4.26 -11.53
CA GLY A 84 -6.08 4.48 -10.92
C GLY A 84 -6.69 5.81 -11.27
N TYR A 85 -8.00 5.83 -11.34
CA TYR A 85 -8.81 7.03 -11.51
C TYR A 85 -9.67 7.25 -10.27
N TRP A 86 -9.56 8.43 -9.69
CA TRP A 86 -10.31 8.87 -8.52
C TRP A 86 -11.38 9.86 -8.95
N SER A 87 -12.56 9.72 -8.37
CA SER A 87 -13.71 10.60 -8.61
C SER A 87 -14.33 10.99 -7.27
N ALA A 88 -14.51 12.27 -7.03
CA ALA A 88 -15.18 12.81 -5.85
C ALA A 88 -16.67 13.00 -6.08
N ASP A 89 -17.46 12.88 -5.02
CA ASP A 89 -18.91 13.03 -5.04
C ASP A 89 -19.30 14.50 -4.92
N GLY A 90 -20.46 14.84 -5.51
CA GLY A 90 -21.06 16.16 -5.41
C GLY A 90 -20.27 17.27 -6.14
N SER A 91 -20.21 18.45 -5.52
CA SER A 91 -19.60 19.66 -6.09
C SER A 91 -18.14 19.87 -5.60
N ARG A 92 -17.46 18.82 -5.16
CA ARG A 92 -16.06 18.90 -4.67
C ARG A 92 -15.09 19.22 -5.79
N ASP A 93 -14.09 20.05 -5.49
CA ASP A 93 -13.10 20.53 -6.45
C ASP A 93 -11.65 20.32 -5.98
N PRO A 94 -10.74 19.76 -6.81
CA PRO A 94 -11.00 19.03 -8.06
C PRO A 94 -11.81 17.75 -7.83
N SER A 95 -12.71 17.46 -8.77
CA SER A 95 -13.60 16.29 -8.67
C SER A 95 -12.94 14.98 -9.15
N HIS A 96 -11.77 15.05 -9.77
CA HIS A 96 -11.07 13.84 -10.26
C HIS A 96 -9.56 14.01 -10.29
N MET A 97 -8.86 12.87 -10.24
CA MET A 97 -7.40 12.81 -10.44
C MET A 97 -6.97 11.41 -10.86
N TRP A 98 -5.81 11.33 -11.50
CA TRP A 98 -5.13 10.08 -11.81
C TRP A 98 -4.11 9.73 -10.71
N GLN A 99 -3.89 8.43 -10.54
CA GLN A 99 -2.86 7.86 -9.66
C GLN A 99 -2.06 6.82 -10.43
N PHE A 100 -0.74 6.85 -10.27
CA PHE A 100 0.17 5.79 -10.68
C PHE A 100 0.88 5.26 -9.43
N SER A 101 1.01 3.96 -9.32
CA SER A 101 1.57 3.32 -8.12
C SER A 101 2.58 2.25 -8.44
N ALA A 102 3.54 2.09 -7.53
CA ALA A 102 4.48 0.97 -7.49
C ALA A 102 4.63 0.55 -6.02
N THR A 103 4.19 -0.66 -5.70
CA THR A 103 4.10 -1.15 -4.33
C THR A 103 4.73 -2.53 -4.20
N PRO A 104 5.80 -2.70 -3.42
CA PRO A 104 6.19 -4.00 -2.90
C PRO A 104 5.14 -4.44 -1.88
N MET A 105 4.52 -5.59 -2.13
CA MET A 105 3.46 -6.16 -1.32
C MET A 105 3.91 -7.48 -0.71
N PHE A 106 3.95 -7.57 0.59
CA PHE A 106 4.10 -8.82 1.30
C PHE A 106 2.76 -9.51 1.41
N ARG A 107 2.73 -10.80 1.10
CA ARG A 107 1.53 -11.62 1.16
C ARG A 107 1.82 -12.89 1.94
N TRP A 108 1.19 -12.99 3.11
CA TRP A 108 1.32 -14.16 3.96
C TRP A 108 0.14 -15.12 3.72
N TRP A 109 0.43 -16.26 3.12
CA TRP A 109 -0.50 -17.36 2.93
C TRP A 109 -0.57 -18.19 4.21
N THR A 110 -1.69 -18.11 4.91
CA THR A 110 -1.94 -18.86 6.16
C THR A 110 -2.45 -20.28 5.88
N GLY A 111 -2.54 -20.68 4.64
CA GLY A 111 -2.98 -21.97 4.10
C GLY A 111 -2.99 -21.92 2.59
N GLU A 112 -3.68 -22.87 1.94
CA GLU A 112 -3.69 -22.95 0.48
C GLU A 112 -4.46 -21.83 -0.22
N ARG A 113 -5.41 -21.20 0.47
CA ARG A 113 -6.35 -20.26 -0.16
C ARG A 113 -6.38 -18.87 0.45
N PHE A 114 -6.16 -18.74 1.75
CA PHE A 114 -6.27 -17.45 2.44
C PHE A 114 -4.92 -16.77 2.61
N TYR A 115 -4.92 -15.46 2.45
CA TYR A 115 -3.75 -14.66 2.71
C TYR A 115 -4.11 -13.34 3.42
N ILE A 116 -3.12 -12.82 4.12
CA ILE A 116 -3.09 -11.45 4.62
C ILE A 116 -1.99 -10.74 3.83
N GLU A 117 -2.21 -9.48 3.48
CA GLU A 117 -1.21 -8.70 2.76
C GLU A 117 -0.97 -7.35 3.41
N ALA A 118 0.27 -6.87 3.31
CA ALA A 118 0.67 -5.54 3.73
C ALA A 118 1.79 -5.02 2.82
N GLY A 119 1.80 -3.71 2.61
CA GLY A 119 2.83 -3.07 1.80
C GLY A 119 2.86 -1.57 1.95
N VAL A 120 4.00 -0.99 1.62
CA VAL A 120 4.17 0.46 1.52
C VAL A 120 4.72 0.77 0.15
N GLY A 121 4.03 1.61 -0.61
CA GLY A 121 4.35 1.89 -2.01
C GLY A 121 4.50 3.37 -2.33
N ALA A 122 5.15 3.64 -3.45
CA ALA A 122 5.26 4.96 -4.06
C ALA A 122 4.03 5.23 -4.93
N ASN A 123 3.47 6.42 -4.79
CA ASN A 123 2.31 6.88 -5.58
C ASN A 123 2.56 8.26 -6.15
N LEU A 124 2.19 8.46 -7.41
CA LEU A 124 2.16 9.75 -8.07
C LEU A 124 0.73 10.10 -8.43
N PHE A 125 0.24 11.21 -7.89
CA PHE A 125 -1.06 11.77 -8.23
C PHE A 125 -0.92 12.88 -9.27
N SER A 126 -1.88 13.02 -10.17
CA SER A 126 -1.89 14.06 -11.19
C SER A 126 -2.24 15.45 -10.63
N SER A 127 -2.66 15.53 -9.38
CA SER A 127 -3.00 16.78 -8.69
C SER A 127 -2.55 16.73 -7.23
N THR A 128 -2.22 17.88 -6.67
CA THR A 128 -1.96 18.06 -5.23
C THR A 128 -3.22 18.47 -4.45
N ARG A 129 -4.35 18.60 -5.15
CA ARG A 129 -5.66 18.87 -4.54
C ARG A 129 -6.68 17.88 -5.09
N PHE A 130 -7.57 17.40 -4.24
CA PHE A 130 -8.65 16.48 -4.62
C PHE A 130 -9.74 16.46 -3.55
N ALA A 131 -11.00 16.47 -3.97
CA ALA A 131 -12.18 16.39 -3.10
C ALA A 131 -12.13 17.42 -1.95
N ASP A 132 -11.80 18.69 -2.28
CA ASP A 132 -11.60 19.81 -1.35
C ASP A 132 -10.41 19.65 -0.37
N LYS A 133 -9.60 18.59 -0.52
CA LYS A 133 -8.41 18.34 0.30
C LYS A 133 -7.15 18.80 -0.46
N ASP A 134 -6.27 19.53 0.22
CA ASP A 134 -4.92 19.82 -0.25
C ASP A 134 -3.97 18.76 0.32
N ILE A 135 -3.48 17.87 -0.54
CA ILE A 135 -2.52 16.81 -0.19
C ILE A 135 -1.06 17.25 -0.35
N SER A 136 -0.85 18.52 -0.75
CA SER A 136 0.41 19.27 -0.79
C SER A 136 1.48 18.78 -1.75
N THR A 137 1.58 17.49 -2.04
CA THR A 137 2.57 16.90 -2.95
C THR A 137 1.91 15.89 -3.89
N ALA A 138 2.39 15.84 -5.13
CA ALA A 138 1.97 14.81 -6.08
C ALA A 138 2.47 13.42 -5.66
N PHE A 139 3.64 13.34 -5.05
CA PHE A 139 4.17 12.11 -4.48
C PHE A 139 3.54 11.85 -3.11
N GLN A 140 3.03 10.63 -2.92
CA GLN A 140 2.49 10.13 -1.67
C GLN A 140 3.01 8.73 -1.39
N PHE A 141 3.23 8.39 -0.14
CA PHE A 141 3.34 7.01 0.29
C PHE A 141 1.94 6.40 0.37
N GLY A 142 1.81 5.13 -0.01
CA GLY A 142 0.58 4.38 0.17
C GLY A 142 0.84 3.22 1.13
N ASP A 143 0.22 3.26 2.29
CA ASP A 143 0.24 2.19 3.28
C ASP A 143 -0.95 1.28 3.04
N HIS A 144 -0.72 -0.01 2.90
CA HIS A 144 -1.75 -0.98 2.54
C HIS A 144 -1.80 -2.12 3.54
N ILE A 145 -3.00 -2.52 3.93
CA ILE A 145 -3.26 -3.76 4.66
C ILE A 145 -4.52 -4.40 4.11
N GLY A 146 -4.50 -5.71 3.93
CA GLY A 146 -5.63 -6.42 3.34
C GLY A 146 -5.63 -7.89 3.67
N LEU A 147 -6.69 -8.52 3.24
CA LEU A 147 -6.87 -9.96 3.28
C LEU A 147 -7.55 -10.41 1.99
N GLY A 148 -7.36 -11.65 1.64
CA GLY A 148 -8.01 -12.18 0.45
C GLY A 148 -7.96 -13.68 0.39
N PHE A 149 -8.56 -14.18 -0.64
CA PHE A 149 -8.59 -15.62 -0.85
C PHE A 149 -8.57 -16.00 -2.33
N LEU A 150 -8.05 -17.18 -2.60
CA LEU A 150 -7.99 -17.79 -3.90
C LEU A 150 -9.35 -18.44 -4.21
N MET A 151 -10.12 -17.84 -5.12
CA MET A 151 -11.41 -18.36 -5.58
C MET A 151 -11.22 -19.60 -6.45
N THR A 152 -10.28 -19.50 -7.38
CA THR A 152 -9.85 -20.57 -8.29
C THR A 152 -8.31 -20.54 -8.37
N PRO A 153 -7.66 -21.57 -8.99
CA PRO A 153 -6.20 -21.53 -9.20
C PRO A 153 -5.68 -20.31 -10.00
N SER A 154 -6.58 -19.52 -10.60
CA SER A 154 -6.24 -18.35 -11.40
C SER A 154 -6.98 -17.08 -10.99
N SER A 155 -7.73 -17.09 -9.90
CA SER A 155 -8.53 -15.91 -9.51
C SER A 155 -8.51 -15.69 -8.02
N ARG A 156 -8.21 -14.46 -7.62
CA ARG A 156 -8.23 -14.03 -6.20
C ARG A 156 -9.21 -12.89 -6.00
N LEU A 157 -9.84 -12.88 -4.85
CA LEU A 157 -10.65 -11.79 -4.34
C LEU A 157 -10.07 -11.32 -3.02
N GLY A 158 -9.96 -10.00 -2.83
CA GLY A 158 -9.40 -9.42 -1.61
C GLY A 158 -10.12 -8.15 -1.19
N LEU A 159 -10.04 -7.86 0.09
CA LEU A 159 -10.44 -6.60 0.68
C LEU A 159 -9.20 -5.91 1.23
N ARG A 160 -8.97 -4.64 0.86
CA ARG A 160 -7.78 -3.88 1.24
C ARG A 160 -8.17 -2.49 1.73
N TYR A 161 -7.61 -2.08 2.84
CA TYR A 161 -7.60 -0.70 3.29
C TYR A 161 -6.27 -0.06 2.89
N SER A 162 -6.35 1.18 2.38
CA SER A 162 -5.16 1.94 1.98
C SER A 162 -5.23 3.36 2.50
N HIS A 163 -4.10 3.83 3.00
CA HIS A 163 -3.87 5.20 3.43
C HIS A 163 -2.79 5.84 2.55
N PHE A 164 -3.05 7.04 2.02
CA PHE A 164 -2.09 7.78 1.20
C PHE A 164 -1.74 9.07 1.91
N SER A 165 -0.44 9.32 2.10
CA SER A 165 0.05 10.55 2.72
C SER A 165 1.48 10.86 2.28
N ASN A 166 1.88 12.12 2.40
CA ASN A 166 3.26 12.52 2.11
C ASN A 166 4.19 12.37 3.34
N ALA A 167 3.80 11.59 4.36
CA ALA A 167 4.55 11.40 5.60
C ALA A 167 4.96 12.71 6.29
N SER A 168 4.16 13.77 6.13
CA SER A 168 4.44 15.12 6.64
C SER A 168 5.69 15.80 6.05
N ILE A 169 6.17 15.37 4.88
CA ILE A 169 7.22 16.07 4.11
C ILE A 169 6.79 17.49 3.79
N LYS A 170 5.51 17.70 3.51
CA LYS A 170 4.90 19.01 3.30
C LYS A 170 3.51 19.06 3.95
N ARG A 171 3.13 20.23 4.47
CA ARG A 171 1.79 20.48 5.04
C ARG A 171 0.95 21.40 4.15
N PRO A 172 -0.38 21.24 4.17
CA PRO A 172 -1.17 20.29 4.94
C PRO A 172 -0.97 18.84 4.46
N ASN A 173 -1.27 17.85 5.32
CA ASN A 173 -1.21 16.42 4.97
C ASN A 173 -2.42 15.70 5.58
N PRO A 174 -3.64 15.93 5.06
CA PRO A 174 -4.85 15.31 5.59
C PRO A 174 -4.94 13.81 5.30
N GLY A 175 -4.17 13.34 4.30
CA GLY A 175 -4.23 11.98 3.81
C GLY A 175 -5.52 11.65 3.06
N LEU A 176 -5.47 10.54 2.31
CA LEU A 176 -6.63 9.94 1.64
C LEU A 176 -6.74 8.49 2.08
N ASN A 177 -7.94 8.07 2.51
CA ASN A 177 -8.20 6.72 2.98
C ASN A 177 -9.20 6.04 2.06
N ILE A 178 -8.99 4.78 1.73
CA ILE A 178 -9.89 4.05 0.86
C ILE A 178 -9.99 2.57 1.27
N LEU A 179 -11.21 2.08 1.34
CA LEU A 179 -11.49 0.65 1.45
C LEU A 179 -11.85 0.14 0.06
N GLN A 180 -11.22 -0.95 -0.38
CA GLN A 180 -11.35 -1.44 -1.75
C GLN A 180 -11.54 -2.94 -1.83
N LEU A 181 -12.34 -3.36 -2.79
CA LEU A 181 -12.47 -4.72 -3.24
C LEU A 181 -11.51 -4.92 -4.42
N ASN A 182 -10.69 -5.97 -4.35
CA ASN A 182 -9.70 -6.29 -5.37
C ASN A 182 -10.03 -7.64 -6.00
N TYR A 183 -10.07 -7.69 -7.32
CA TYR A 183 -10.10 -8.93 -8.08
C TYR A 183 -8.80 -9.03 -8.87
N THR A 184 -8.14 -10.19 -8.82
CA THR A 184 -6.91 -10.46 -9.60
C THR A 184 -7.06 -11.75 -10.38
N TYR A 185 -6.81 -11.67 -11.68
CA TYR A 185 -6.66 -12.83 -12.55
C TYR A 185 -5.17 -13.13 -12.74
N GLN A 186 -4.78 -14.39 -12.51
CA GLN A 186 -3.39 -14.87 -12.59
C GLN A 186 -3.18 -15.75 -13.83
N PHE A 187 -2.05 -15.61 -14.49
CA PHE A 187 -1.67 -16.32 -15.72
C PHE A 187 -0.19 -16.65 -15.77
#